data_91fcad83ee9efce7236a93246c206153
#
_entry.id   91fcad83ee9efce7236a93246c206153
#
_cell.length_a   1.000
_cell.length_b   1.000
_cell.length_c   1.000
_cell.angle_alpha   90.00
_cell.angle_beta   90.00
_cell.angle_gamma   90.00
#
_symmetry.space_group_name_H-M   'P 1'
#
loop_
_entity.id
_entity.type
_entity.pdbx_description
1 polymer ?
#
loop_
_entity_poly.entity_id
_entity_poly.type
_entity_poly.pdbx_seq_one_letter_code
_entity_poly.pdbx_strand_id
1 'polypeptide(L)'
;MQYDATGNIIDEKFYPSLKIEHWTETPFRLGSANVRAEYLSVPELSQYLRFNSDFPVTLLAPFRTHFHYRLALPWTCLVVVCIAAPLGIGYSRRGVLASVSGAVVLVFSMNFLTHLFLALGEGDRIAPWIAAWTPNVIFSVIGFYLLYLRATNREGLRFHLGAVRRIFAR
;
A
#
# COMPACT_ATOMS: atom_id res chain seq x y z
N MET A 1 8.00 27.80 35.40
CA MET A 1 7.00 27.55 36.45
C MET A 1 7.35 26.25 37.15
N GLN A 2 7.54 26.30 38.45
CA GLN A 2 7.77 25.10 39.26
C GLN A 2 6.57 24.91 40.16
N TYR A 3 5.98 23.70 40.15
CA TYR A 3 4.77 23.37 40.91
C TYR A 3 5.12 22.52 42.13
N ASP A 4 4.44 22.75 43.24
CA ASP A 4 4.47 21.89 44.42
C ASP A 4 3.61 20.63 44.17
N ALA A 5 3.78 19.61 45.01
CA ALA A 5 2.98 18.38 44.97
C ALA A 5 1.45 18.60 45.06
N THR A 6 1.04 19.78 45.52
CA THR A 6 -0.35 20.24 45.64
C THR A 6 -0.82 21.04 44.42
N GLY A 7 0.04 21.26 43.41
CA GLY A 7 -0.30 21.99 42.19
C GLY A 7 -0.18 23.52 42.31
N ASN A 8 0.35 24.05 43.41
CA ASN A 8 0.58 25.48 43.56
C ASN A 8 1.90 25.90 42.93
N ILE A 9 1.93 27.07 42.29
CA ILE A 9 3.14 27.67 41.70
C ILE A 9 4.08 28.09 42.80
N ILE A 10 5.28 27.50 42.92
CA ILE A 10 6.28 27.83 43.94
C ILE A 10 7.17 28.97 43.45
N ASP A 11 7.56 28.97 42.16
CA ASP A 11 8.45 29.99 41.59
C ASP A 11 8.05 30.26 40.12
N GLU A 12 7.81 31.54 39.83
CA GLU A 12 7.50 32.01 38.48
C GLU A 12 8.61 32.97 38.04
N LYS A 13 9.63 32.40 37.38
CA LYS A 13 10.67 33.18 36.71
C LYS A 13 10.28 33.46 35.28
N PHE A 14 10.10 34.73 34.95
CA PHE A 14 9.89 35.15 33.57
C PHE A 14 11.24 35.18 32.84
N TYR A 15 11.38 34.29 31.86
CA TYR A 15 12.52 34.30 30.94
C TYR A 15 12.05 34.88 29.61
N PRO A 16 12.61 36.01 29.13
CA PRO A 16 12.25 36.60 27.83
C PRO A 16 12.63 35.69 26.65
N SER A 17 13.63 34.82 26.83
CA SER A 17 13.99 33.76 25.91
C SER A 17 14.66 32.62 26.66
N LEU A 18 14.20 31.40 26.47
CA LEU A 18 14.83 30.19 27.00
C LEU A 18 15.55 29.47 25.85
N LYS A 19 16.89 29.47 25.89
CA LYS A 19 17.68 28.69 24.94
C LYS A 19 17.82 27.26 25.46
N ILE A 20 17.17 26.30 24.81
CA ILE A 20 17.29 24.87 25.13
C ILE A 20 18.43 24.32 24.30
N GLU A 21 19.58 24.00 24.91
CA GLU A 21 20.81 23.60 24.20
C GLU A 21 20.72 22.22 23.53
N HIS A 22 19.84 21.36 24.01
CA HIS A 22 19.68 19.98 23.48
C HIS A 22 18.33 19.76 22.76
N TRP A 23 17.76 20.81 22.18
CA TRP A 23 16.53 20.69 21.41
C TRP A 23 16.81 20.06 20.05
N THR A 24 16.45 18.78 19.90
CA THR A 24 16.61 18.04 18.65
C THR A 24 15.36 18.11 17.75
N GLU A 25 14.30 18.75 18.24
CA GLU A 25 13.04 18.88 17.52
C GLU A 25 13.16 19.96 16.43
N THR A 26 12.92 19.57 15.19
CA THR A 26 12.83 20.51 14.07
C THR A 26 11.37 20.96 13.86
N PRO A 27 11.11 22.15 13.26
CA PRO A 27 9.75 22.57 12.91
C PRO A 27 9.01 21.51 12.07
N PHE A 28 9.75 20.76 11.24
CA PHE A 28 9.22 19.66 10.45
C PHE A 28 8.77 18.47 11.32
N ARG A 29 9.54 18.12 12.37
CA ARG A 29 9.14 17.05 13.31
C ARG A 29 7.86 17.41 14.07
N LEU A 30 7.75 18.65 14.52
CA LEU A 30 6.56 19.13 15.23
C LEU A 30 5.33 19.18 14.30
N GLY A 31 5.52 19.67 13.06
CA GLY A 31 4.43 19.76 12.08
C GLY A 31 3.97 18.39 11.57
N SER A 32 4.86 17.39 11.52
CA SER A 32 4.56 16.05 11.02
C SER A 32 4.14 15.05 12.09
N ALA A 33 4.24 15.41 13.39
CA ALA A 33 3.91 14.51 14.51
C ALA A 33 2.47 13.98 14.48
N ASN A 34 1.54 14.69 13.82
CA ASN A 34 0.12 14.34 13.74
C ASN A 34 -0.33 13.96 12.30
N VAL A 35 0.60 13.82 11.36
CA VAL A 35 0.27 13.52 9.96
C VAL A 35 0.35 12.01 9.72
N ARG A 36 -0.73 11.44 9.15
CA ARG A 36 -0.75 10.04 8.75
C ARG A 36 0.14 9.82 7.53
N ALA A 37 0.83 8.67 7.49
CA ALA A 37 1.72 8.28 6.41
C ALA A 37 1.05 8.28 5.03
N GLU A 38 -0.25 8.01 4.99
CA GLU A 38 -1.06 7.97 3.75
C GLU A 38 -1.21 9.32 3.04
N TYR A 39 -1.04 10.45 3.73
CA TYR A 39 -1.17 11.79 3.15
C TYR A 39 0.17 12.40 2.68
N LEU A 40 1.30 11.84 3.12
CA LEU A 40 2.62 12.35 2.78
C LEU A 40 3.05 11.93 1.37
N SER A 41 3.57 12.85 0.58
CA SER A 41 4.18 12.56 -0.72
C SER A 41 5.49 11.77 -0.59
N VAL A 42 6.00 11.20 -1.69
CA VAL A 42 7.26 10.43 -1.68
C VAL A 42 8.44 11.25 -1.12
N PRO A 43 8.68 12.52 -1.53
CA PRO A 43 9.76 13.31 -0.96
C PRO A 43 9.57 13.60 0.54
N GLU A 44 8.34 13.89 0.97
CA GLU A 44 8.02 14.12 2.38
C GLU A 44 8.24 12.86 3.23
N LEU A 45 7.81 11.69 2.74
CA LEU A 45 8.08 10.40 3.38
C LEU A 45 9.59 10.13 3.49
N SER A 46 10.35 10.41 2.44
CA SER A 46 11.80 10.24 2.48
C SER A 46 12.48 11.17 3.49
N GLN A 47 12.04 12.43 3.54
CA GLN A 47 12.52 13.40 4.54
C GLN A 47 12.13 12.98 5.96
N TYR A 48 10.87 12.59 6.16
CA TYR A 48 10.39 12.11 7.46
C TYR A 48 11.22 10.95 8.00
N LEU A 49 11.49 9.95 7.15
CA LEU A 49 12.30 8.78 7.51
C LEU A 49 13.76 9.14 7.83
N ARG A 50 14.32 10.14 7.14
CA ARG A 50 15.69 10.62 7.39
C ARG A 50 15.82 11.39 8.70
N PHE A 51 14.85 12.29 8.98
CA PHE A 51 14.90 13.14 10.17
C PHE A 51 14.46 12.42 11.45
N ASN A 52 13.73 11.31 11.34
CA ASN A 52 13.22 10.54 12.47
C ASN A 52 13.83 9.14 12.56
N SER A 53 15.07 8.96 12.08
CA SER A 53 15.76 7.66 12.12
C SER A 53 15.90 7.06 13.52
N ASP A 54 15.88 7.90 14.55
CA ASP A 54 16.03 7.54 15.97
C ASP A 54 14.74 6.94 16.58
N PHE A 55 13.62 7.02 15.87
CA PHE A 55 12.35 6.47 16.35
C PHE A 55 12.31 4.94 16.29
N PRO A 56 11.56 4.30 17.19
CA PRO A 56 11.36 2.85 17.16
C PRO A 56 10.84 2.40 15.79
N VAL A 57 11.31 1.24 15.35
CA VAL A 57 10.96 0.67 14.02
C VAL A 57 9.46 0.54 13.85
N THR A 58 8.73 0.19 14.92
CA THR A 58 7.28 0.05 14.92
C THR A 58 6.54 1.36 14.60
N LEU A 59 7.06 2.51 15.07
CA LEU A 59 6.48 3.82 14.74
C LEU A 59 6.80 4.26 13.31
N LEU A 60 7.91 3.80 12.75
CA LEU A 60 8.32 4.10 11.38
C LEU A 60 7.75 3.11 10.36
N ALA A 61 7.22 1.97 10.80
CA ALA A 61 6.68 0.93 9.92
C ALA A 61 5.61 1.45 8.94
N PRO A 62 4.58 2.23 9.35
CA PRO A 62 3.60 2.79 8.43
C PRO A 62 4.26 3.67 7.36
N PHE A 63 5.19 4.56 7.76
CA PHE A 63 5.85 5.50 6.84
C PHE A 63 6.73 4.77 5.83
N ARG A 64 7.49 3.74 6.26
CA ARG A 64 8.29 2.89 5.37
C ARG A 64 7.41 2.10 4.40
N THR A 65 6.30 1.56 4.88
CA THR A 65 5.37 0.78 4.06
C THR A 65 4.73 1.67 3.00
N HIS A 66 4.21 2.85 3.36
CA HIS A 66 3.65 3.81 2.41
C HIS A 66 4.69 4.35 1.41
N PHE A 67 5.94 4.52 1.84
CA PHE A 67 7.02 4.92 0.94
C PHE A 67 7.24 3.89 -0.18
N HIS A 68 7.40 2.61 0.18
CA HIS A 68 7.55 1.52 -0.80
C HIS A 68 6.28 1.32 -1.63
N TYR A 69 5.10 1.46 -1.04
CA TYR A 69 3.83 1.38 -1.74
C TYR A 69 3.71 2.44 -2.83
N ARG A 70 4.06 3.69 -2.55
CA ARG A 70 4.03 4.77 -3.55
C ARG A 70 5.03 4.56 -4.69
N LEU A 71 6.20 3.98 -4.40
CA LEU A 71 7.15 3.56 -5.43
C LEU A 71 6.63 2.40 -6.28
N ALA A 72 5.79 1.55 -5.72
CA ALA A 72 5.20 0.43 -6.44
C ALA A 72 3.99 0.83 -7.32
N LEU A 73 3.36 2.01 -7.10
CA LEU A 73 2.19 2.46 -7.87
C LEU A 73 2.40 2.52 -9.39
N PRO A 74 3.52 3.04 -9.93
CA PRO A 74 3.75 3.02 -11.37
C PRO A 74 3.75 1.60 -11.95
N TRP A 75 4.32 0.63 -11.22
CA TRP A 75 4.32 -0.78 -11.61
C TRP A 75 2.92 -1.38 -11.59
N THR A 76 2.07 -0.95 -10.65
CA THR A 76 0.66 -1.37 -10.60
C THR A 76 -0.07 -1.06 -11.89
N CYS A 77 0.17 0.10 -12.50
CA CYS A 77 -0.42 0.47 -13.79
C CYS A 77 0.00 -0.49 -14.90
N LEU A 78 1.29 -0.87 -14.96
CA LEU A 78 1.78 -1.85 -15.94
C LEU A 78 1.13 -3.23 -15.73
N VAL A 79 1.02 -3.67 -14.48
CA VAL A 79 0.39 -4.96 -14.12
C VAL A 79 -1.07 -4.98 -14.57
N VAL A 80 -1.83 -3.91 -14.30
CA VAL A 80 -3.24 -3.80 -14.72
C VAL A 80 -3.35 -3.87 -16.25
N VAL A 81 -2.48 -3.20 -17.00
CA VAL A 81 -2.47 -3.28 -18.47
C VAL A 81 -2.14 -4.70 -18.94
N CYS A 82 -1.15 -5.38 -18.35
CA CYS A 82 -0.80 -6.76 -18.68
C CYS A 82 -1.94 -7.74 -18.44
N ILE A 83 -2.80 -7.48 -17.45
CA ILE A 83 -4.00 -8.30 -17.18
C ILE A 83 -5.13 -7.93 -18.14
N ALA A 84 -5.36 -6.64 -18.36
CA ALA A 84 -6.48 -6.15 -19.18
C ALA A 84 -6.31 -6.50 -20.66
N ALA A 85 -5.09 -6.43 -21.19
CA ALA A 85 -4.81 -6.69 -22.60
C ALA A 85 -5.29 -8.07 -23.08
N PRO A 86 -4.92 -9.22 -22.46
CA PRO A 86 -5.39 -10.53 -22.88
C PRO A 86 -6.90 -10.72 -22.69
N LEU A 87 -7.51 -10.05 -21.73
CA LEU A 87 -8.94 -10.14 -21.48
C LEU A 87 -9.75 -9.30 -22.47
N GLY A 88 -9.19 -8.20 -22.98
CA GLY A 88 -9.84 -7.32 -23.97
C GLY A 88 -9.91 -7.87 -25.39
N ILE A 89 -9.06 -8.83 -25.76
CA ILE A 89 -8.98 -9.40 -27.11
C ILE A 89 -10.03 -10.52 -27.31
N GLY A 90 -11.27 -10.31 -26.91
CA GLY A 90 -12.35 -11.29 -27.11
C GLY A 90 -13.27 -10.91 -28.27
N TYR A 91 -13.31 -11.70 -29.37
CA TYR A 91 -14.08 -11.40 -30.57
C TYR A 91 -15.57 -11.80 -30.54
N SER A 92 -16.06 -12.49 -29.49
CA SER A 92 -17.46 -12.92 -29.45
C SER A 92 -18.26 -12.14 -28.40
N ARG A 93 -19.51 -11.75 -28.74
CA ARG A 93 -20.41 -11.01 -27.83
C ARG A 93 -20.63 -11.72 -26.49
N ARG A 94 -20.66 -13.05 -26.47
CA ARG A 94 -20.78 -13.86 -25.23
C ARG A 94 -19.46 -13.90 -24.44
N GLY A 95 -18.32 -13.77 -25.12
CA GLY A 95 -17.00 -13.72 -24.49
C GLY A 95 -16.70 -12.36 -23.86
N VAL A 96 -17.26 -11.26 -24.35
CA VAL A 96 -17.03 -9.91 -23.81
C VAL A 96 -17.53 -9.77 -22.38
N LEU A 97 -18.74 -10.22 -22.08
CA LEU A 97 -19.28 -10.17 -20.71
C LEU A 97 -18.43 -10.97 -19.72
N ALA A 98 -18.00 -12.17 -20.12
CA ALA A 98 -17.13 -13.00 -19.29
C ALA A 98 -15.74 -12.38 -19.09
N SER A 99 -15.19 -11.72 -20.12
CA SER A 99 -13.90 -11.01 -20.03
C SER A 99 -13.99 -9.79 -19.13
N VAL A 100 -15.03 -8.99 -19.25
CA VAL A 100 -15.25 -7.79 -18.41
C VAL A 100 -15.45 -8.20 -16.96
N SER A 101 -16.31 -9.18 -16.66
CA SER A 101 -16.50 -9.65 -15.28
C SER A 101 -15.22 -10.24 -14.68
N GLY A 102 -14.45 -10.99 -15.48
CA GLY A 102 -13.15 -11.51 -15.06
C GLY A 102 -12.14 -10.40 -14.73
N ALA A 103 -12.07 -9.36 -15.58
CA ALA A 103 -11.21 -8.20 -15.33
C ALA A 103 -11.60 -7.46 -14.04
N VAL A 104 -12.91 -7.24 -13.82
CA VAL A 104 -13.41 -6.61 -12.60
C VAL A 104 -13.02 -7.42 -11.36
N VAL A 105 -13.25 -8.72 -11.36
CA VAL A 105 -12.88 -9.61 -10.25
C VAL A 105 -11.37 -9.56 -9.97
N LEU A 106 -10.53 -9.57 -11.01
CA LEU A 106 -9.07 -9.49 -10.85
C LEU A 106 -8.63 -8.16 -10.26
N VAL A 107 -9.20 -7.04 -10.72
CA VAL A 107 -8.88 -5.71 -10.17
C VAL A 107 -9.31 -5.61 -8.70
N PHE A 108 -10.52 -6.07 -8.36
CA PHE A 108 -10.95 -6.10 -6.96
C PHE A 108 -10.05 -6.98 -6.10
N SER A 109 -9.68 -8.17 -6.58
CA SER A 109 -8.77 -9.08 -5.87
C SER A 109 -7.40 -8.44 -5.66
N MET A 110 -6.87 -7.73 -6.67
CA MET A 110 -5.61 -7.01 -6.57
C MET A 110 -5.68 -5.91 -5.51
N ASN A 111 -6.74 -5.08 -5.54
CA ASN A 111 -6.93 -4.03 -4.53
C ASN A 111 -7.06 -4.63 -3.13
N PHE A 112 -7.88 -5.65 -2.96
CA PHE A 112 -8.04 -6.34 -1.67
C PHE A 112 -6.71 -6.86 -1.14
N LEU A 113 -5.94 -7.55 -1.98
CA LEU A 113 -4.64 -8.09 -1.59
C LEU A 113 -3.66 -6.97 -1.25
N THR A 114 -3.64 -5.88 -2.01
CA THR A 114 -2.80 -4.71 -1.75
C THR A 114 -3.09 -4.12 -0.37
N HIS A 115 -4.36 -3.87 -0.04
CA HIS A 115 -4.73 -3.34 1.28
C HIS A 115 -4.44 -4.31 2.42
N LEU A 116 -4.62 -5.62 2.20
CA LEU A 116 -4.26 -6.64 3.18
C LEU A 116 -2.76 -6.62 3.50
N PHE A 117 -1.91 -6.62 2.48
CA PHE A 117 -0.46 -6.56 2.68
C PHE A 117 0.00 -5.23 3.26
N LEU A 118 -0.64 -4.12 2.86
CA LEU A 118 -0.37 -2.79 3.42
C LEU A 118 -0.64 -2.78 4.93
N ALA A 119 -1.80 -3.27 5.37
CA ALA A 119 -2.14 -3.37 6.78
C ALA A 119 -1.15 -4.25 7.58
N LEU A 120 -0.68 -5.35 6.99
CA LEU A 120 0.36 -6.18 7.62
C LEU A 120 1.71 -5.47 7.73
N GLY A 121 2.08 -4.66 6.73
CA GLY A 121 3.30 -3.86 6.72
C GLY A 121 3.24 -2.70 7.71
N GLU A 122 2.10 -2.01 7.84
CA GLU A 122 1.87 -0.96 8.82
C GLU A 122 1.94 -1.49 10.25
N GLY A 123 1.44 -2.70 10.46
CA GLY A 123 1.52 -3.41 11.75
C GLY A 123 2.88 -4.01 12.07
N ASP A 124 3.94 -3.74 11.28
CA ASP A 124 5.30 -4.28 11.44
C ASP A 124 5.36 -5.82 11.49
N ARG A 125 4.36 -6.50 10.90
CA ARG A 125 4.31 -7.97 10.85
C ARG A 125 5.13 -8.54 9.70
N ILE A 126 5.32 -7.78 8.64
CA ILE A 126 6.12 -8.13 7.48
C ILE A 126 6.98 -6.94 7.07
N ALA A 127 8.12 -7.22 6.43
CA ALA A 127 9.00 -6.17 5.97
C ALA A 127 8.28 -5.21 5.01
N PRO A 128 8.43 -3.88 5.17
CA PRO A 128 7.70 -2.86 4.40
C PRO A 128 7.80 -3.01 2.87
N TRP A 129 8.97 -3.42 2.37
CA TRP A 129 9.18 -3.65 0.95
C TRP A 129 8.42 -4.90 0.45
N ILE A 130 8.34 -5.97 1.24
CA ILE A 130 7.55 -7.16 0.92
C ILE A 130 6.07 -6.78 0.85
N ALA A 131 5.58 -6.05 1.85
CA ALA A 131 4.20 -5.59 1.88
C ALA A 131 3.80 -4.84 0.60
N ALA A 132 4.64 -3.94 0.12
CA ALA A 132 4.35 -3.10 -1.03
C ALA A 132 4.48 -3.81 -2.39
N TRP A 133 5.44 -4.73 -2.53
CA TRP A 133 5.76 -5.32 -3.83
C TRP A 133 5.09 -6.67 -4.09
N THR A 134 4.76 -7.45 -3.05
CA THR A 134 4.18 -8.79 -3.21
C THR A 134 2.91 -8.82 -4.06
N PRO A 135 1.91 -7.95 -3.87
CA PRO A 135 0.72 -7.95 -4.72
C PRO A 135 1.07 -7.72 -6.20
N ASN A 136 1.96 -6.79 -6.48
CA ASN A 136 2.38 -6.48 -7.85
C ASN A 136 3.08 -7.67 -8.51
N VAL A 137 3.94 -8.38 -7.78
CA VAL A 137 4.64 -9.57 -8.29
C VAL A 137 3.64 -10.68 -8.59
N ILE A 138 2.73 -10.99 -7.67
CA ILE A 138 1.70 -12.03 -7.84
C ILE A 138 0.87 -11.75 -9.10
N PHE A 139 0.32 -10.53 -9.20
CA PHE A 139 -0.52 -10.18 -10.35
C PHE A 139 0.25 -9.99 -11.65
N SER A 140 1.54 -9.63 -11.60
CA SER A 140 2.42 -9.66 -12.79
C SER A 140 2.56 -11.08 -13.34
N VAL A 141 2.83 -12.06 -12.48
CA VAL A 141 2.93 -13.46 -12.91
C VAL A 141 1.62 -13.93 -13.54
N ILE A 142 0.48 -13.60 -12.93
CA ILE A 142 -0.84 -13.92 -13.50
C ILE A 142 -1.04 -13.25 -14.86
N GLY A 143 -0.72 -11.94 -14.97
CA GLY A 143 -0.85 -11.18 -16.21
C GLY A 143 0.03 -11.74 -17.33
N PHE A 144 1.30 -12.01 -17.06
CA PHE A 144 2.22 -12.63 -18.02
C PHE A 144 1.79 -14.04 -18.43
N TYR A 145 1.27 -14.83 -17.48
CA TYR A 145 0.74 -16.15 -17.78
C TYR A 145 -0.48 -16.07 -18.72
N LEU A 146 -1.41 -15.15 -18.47
CA LEU A 146 -2.56 -14.91 -19.34
C LEU A 146 -2.14 -14.45 -20.74
N LEU A 147 -1.15 -13.54 -20.83
CA LEU A 147 -0.57 -13.10 -22.09
C LEU A 147 0.08 -14.26 -22.85
N TYR A 148 0.86 -15.09 -22.17
CA TYR A 148 1.50 -16.26 -22.76
C TYR A 148 0.49 -17.25 -23.34
N LEU A 149 -0.57 -17.56 -22.58
CA LEU A 149 -1.64 -18.44 -23.04
C LEU A 149 -2.30 -17.89 -24.30
N ARG A 150 -2.53 -16.57 -24.34
CA ARG A 150 -3.15 -15.92 -25.50
C ARG A 150 -2.21 -15.88 -26.72
N ALA A 151 -0.94 -15.55 -26.51
CA ALA A 151 0.07 -15.52 -27.57
C ALA A 151 0.30 -16.89 -28.24
N THR A 152 0.20 -17.97 -27.45
CA THR A 152 0.43 -19.34 -27.93
C THR A 152 -0.83 -19.96 -28.53
N ASN A 153 -1.94 -19.20 -28.65
CA ASN A 153 -3.25 -19.65 -29.14
C ASN A 153 -3.73 -20.97 -28.50
N ARG A 154 -3.13 -21.33 -27.38
CA ARG A 154 -3.63 -22.41 -26.53
C ARG A 154 -4.82 -21.82 -25.80
N GLU A 155 -6.04 -22.25 -26.15
CA GLU A 155 -7.25 -22.01 -25.37
C GLU A 155 -7.10 -22.69 -24.01
N GLY A 156 -6.14 -22.18 -23.22
CA GLY A 156 -5.86 -22.64 -21.89
C GLY A 156 -6.93 -22.10 -20.96
N LEU A 157 -7.61 -23.01 -20.33
CA LEU A 157 -8.65 -22.79 -19.31
C LEU A 157 -9.92 -22.14 -19.91
N ARG A 158 -10.67 -22.91 -20.65
CA ARG A 158 -12.11 -22.93 -20.42
C ARG A 158 -12.27 -23.13 -18.92
N PHE A 159 -12.37 -22.05 -18.17
CA PHE A 159 -12.87 -22.10 -16.81
C PHE A 159 -14.13 -22.95 -16.89
N HIS A 160 -14.10 -24.13 -16.31
CA HIS A 160 -15.17 -25.10 -16.31
C HIS A 160 -16.28 -24.56 -15.41
N LEU A 161 -16.90 -23.43 -15.82
CA LEU A 161 -18.21 -22.99 -15.30
C LEU A 161 -19.28 -24.06 -15.50
N GLY A 162 -18.98 -25.10 -16.29
CA GLY A 162 -19.77 -26.32 -16.38
C GLY A 162 -19.86 -27.13 -15.08
N ALA A 163 -18.92 -26.98 -14.17
CA ALA A 163 -18.99 -27.67 -12.87
C ALA A 163 -20.02 -27.00 -11.92
N VAL A 164 -20.10 -25.68 -11.92
CA VAL A 164 -21.04 -24.93 -11.08
C VAL A 164 -22.49 -25.09 -11.58
N ARG A 165 -22.69 -25.19 -12.91
CA ARG A 165 -24.03 -25.39 -13.48
C ARG A 165 -24.63 -26.76 -13.15
N ARG A 166 -23.83 -27.78 -12.85
CA ARG A 166 -24.34 -29.09 -12.41
C ARG A 166 -24.76 -29.15 -10.95
N ILE A 167 -24.29 -28.20 -10.12
CA ILE A 167 -24.66 -28.13 -8.69
C ILE A 167 -26.01 -27.41 -8.52
N PHE A 168 -26.37 -26.48 -9.42
CA PHE A 168 -27.65 -25.75 -9.38
C PHE A 168 -28.75 -26.34 -10.26
N ALA A 169 -28.52 -27.49 -10.93
CA ALA A 169 -29.52 -28.17 -11.75
C ALA A 169 -30.05 -29.48 -11.14
N ARG A 170 -30.01 -29.58 -9.81
CA ARG A 170 -30.70 -30.63 -9.04
C ARG A 170 -31.68 -30.01 -8.10
#